data_2b21463fcbf39473146bbe4a9baf1d7c
#
_entry.id   2b21463fcbf39473146bbe4a9baf1d7c
#
_cell.length_a   1.000
_cell.length_b   1.000
_cell.length_c   1.000
_cell.angle_alpha   90.00
_cell.angle_beta   90.00
_cell.angle_gamma   90.00
#
_symmetry.space_group_name_H-M   'P 1'
#
loop_
_entity.id
_entity.type
_entity.pdbx_description
1 polymer ?
#
loop_
_entity_poly.entity_id
_entity_poly.type
_entity_poly.pdbx_seq_one_letter_code
_entity_poly.pdbx_strand_id
1 'polypeptide(L)'
;MTTNDAPTNDADRWQYPTLAKPESDSFYSYHIQRRISTWFSVRLAGRMGANAATGLDLIFGVAAAVLVLLDHWLWGVVMIQLFGIFSCVDGEIARIQGRSSRIGDFLDTLTDRVVELLLVGAIAFSLRDRMEDPAALTAGFALLGGVFLLTTSSEKFRSAWQMGYPKRRLEKLFGLFCSGSDSRLLMLSIGLAVSDLTGDGLFLLWLLWALAAAAYVNFLVRIGLVYRHFRAGDPTKS
;
A
#
# COMPACT_ATOMS: atom_id res chain seq x y z
N MET A 1 42.47 -12.05 -15.10
CA MET A 1 42.14 -10.66 -15.50
C MET A 1 40.63 -10.55 -15.50
N THR A 2 40.04 -10.16 -14.38
CA THR A 2 38.60 -9.93 -14.23
C THR A 2 38.41 -8.43 -14.39
N THR A 3 37.87 -8.01 -15.52
CA THR A 3 37.47 -6.62 -15.78
C THR A 3 36.36 -6.25 -14.81
N ASN A 4 36.72 -5.42 -13.87
CA ASN A 4 35.81 -4.73 -12.95
C ASN A 4 35.14 -3.60 -13.75
N ASP A 5 34.09 -3.89 -14.49
CA ASP A 5 33.27 -2.86 -15.12
C ASP A 5 32.44 -2.18 -14.02
N ALA A 6 33.03 -1.18 -13.39
CA ALA A 6 32.27 -0.23 -12.57
C ALA A 6 31.28 0.50 -13.49
N PRO A 7 30.01 0.66 -13.12
CA PRO A 7 29.03 1.34 -13.95
C PRO A 7 29.49 2.78 -14.23
N THR A 8 29.63 3.10 -15.48
CA THR A 8 30.24 4.36 -15.97
C THR A 8 29.27 5.56 -15.92
N ASN A 9 28.04 5.38 -15.40
CA ASN A 9 27.08 6.47 -15.29
C ASN A 9 26.23 6.28 -14.01
N ASP A 10 26.10 7.33 -13.19
CA ASP A 10 25.27 7.29 -11.96
C ASP A 10 23.82 6.90 -12.24
N ALA A 11 23.31 7.16 -13.44
CA ALA A 11 21.98 6.76 -13.87
C ALA A 11 21.82 5.23 -14.00
N ASP A 12 22.88 4.50 -14.35
CA ASP A 12 22.86 3.03 -14.50
C ASP A 12 22.89 2.31 -13.15
N ARG A 13 23.34 3.01 -12.10
CA ARG A 13 23.37 2.50 -10.73
C ARG A 13 21.98 2.37 -10.10
N TRP A 14 21.05 3.22 -10.51
CA TRP A 14 19.71 3.32 -9.94
C TRP A 14 18.63 2.89 -10.94
N GLN A 15 18.56 1.59 -11.19
CA GLN A 15 17.56 1.00 -12.08
C GLN A 15 16.61 0.09 -11.31
N TYR A 16 15.41 -0.14 -11.87
CA TYR A 16 14.61 -1.27 -11.46
C TYR A 16 15.35 -2.57 -11.87
N PRO A 17 15.54 -3.59 -11.01
CA PRO A 17 14.89 -3.75 -9.70
C PRO A 17 15.72 -3.31 -8.48
N THR A 18 16.82 -2.59 -8.64
CA THR A 18 17.76 -2.23 -7.54
C THR A 18 17.07 -1.42 -6.42
N LEU A 19 16.10 -0.57 -6.79
CA LEU A 19 15.34 0.24 -5.85
C LEU A 19 14.09 -0.46 -5.29
N ALA A 20 13.72 -1.60 -5.83
CA ALA A 20 12.57 -2.38 -5.32
C ALA A 20 12.90 -3.10 -4.02
N LYS A 21 11.87 -3.44 -3.25
CA LYS A 21 11.94 -4.22 -2.01
C LYS A 21 11.28 -5.60 -2.22
N PRO A 22 11.97 -6.58 -2.85
CA PRO A 22 11.33 -7.84 -3.29
C PRO A 22 10.71 -8.65 -2.16
N GLU A 23 11.14 -8.49 -0.91
CA GLU A 23 10.58 -9.22 0.24
C GLU A 23 9.31 -8.60 0.82
N SER A 24 9.16 -7.26 0.70
CA SER A 24 8.06 -6.51 1.30
C SER A 24 7.05 -5.98 0.28
N ASP A 25 7.44 -5.75 -0.97
CA ASP A 25 6.55 -5.28 -2.02
C ASP A 25 5.55 -6.37 -2.41
N SER A 26 4.29 -6.01 -2.67
CA SER A 26 3.31 -6.94 -3.24
C SER A 26 3.64 -7.26 -4.70
N PHE A 27 2.93 -8.22 -5.28
CA PHE A 27 3.11 -8.55 -6.69
C PHE A 27 2.84 -7.34 -7.60
N TYR A 28 1.77 -6.60 -7.34
CA TYR A 28 1.41 -5.40 -8.11
C TYR A 28 2.44 -4.28 -7.95
N SER A 29 2.83 -3.98 -6.71
CA SER A 29 3.83 -2.97 -6.44
C SER A 29 5.16 -3.33 -7.12
N TYR A 30 5.65 -4.54 -6.92
CA TYR A 30 6.92 -4.98 -7.47
C TYR A 30 6.97 -4.93 -9.00
N HIS A 31 5.94 -5.45 -9.69
CA HIS A 31 5.99 -5.61 -11.15
C HIS A 31 5.52 -4.37 -11.93
N ILE A 32 4.67 -3.53 -11.34
CA ILE A 32 4.07 -2.38 -12.04
C ILE A 32 4.48 -1.06 -11.39
N GLN A 33 4.11 -0.82 -10.13
CA GLN A 33 4.33 0.48 -9.50
C GLN A 33 5.81 0.83 -9.41
N ARG A 34 6.67 -0.12 -8.99
CA ARG A 34 8.13 0.11 -8.88
C ARG A 34 8.81 0.43 -10.21
N ARG A 35 8.32 -0.08 -11.31
CA ARG A 35 8.86 0.27 -12.62
C ARG A 35 8.58 1.74 -12.98
N ILE A 36 7.37 2.19 -12.67
CA ILE A 36 6.94 3.57 -12.95
C ILE A 36 7.59 4.52 -11.94
N SER A 37 7.56 4.18 -10.63
CA SER A 37 8.12 5.02 -9.57
C SER A 37 9.63 5.21 -9.74
N THR A 38 10.39 4.17 -10.08
CA THR A 38 11.85 4.28 -10.32
C THR A 38 12.15 5.28 -11.44
N TRP A 39 11.35 5.30 -12.51
CA TRP A 39 11.51 6.28 -13.58
C TRP A 39 11.34 7.72 -13.08
N PHE A 40 10.36 7.98 -12.21
CA PHE A 40 10.18 9.27 -11.55
C PHE A 40 11.29 9.57 -10.56
N SER A 41 11.64 8.61 -9.71
CA SER A 41 12.60 8.79 -8.61
C SER A 41 13.97 9.19 -9.10
N VAL A 42 14.49 8.55 -10.15
CA VAL A 42 15.79 8.87 -10.74
C VAL A 42 15.82 10.30 -11.28
N ARG A 43 14.72 10.79 -11.87
CA ARG A 43 14.63 12.14 -12.42
C ARG A 43 14.39 13.22 -11.38
N LEU A 44 13.67 12.88 -10.31
CA LEU A 44 13.27 13.83 -9.27
C LEU A 44 14.28 13.92 -8.13
N ALA A 45 15.12 12.89 -7.90
CA ALA A 45 16.06 12.84 -6.79
C ALA A 45 17.06 14.00 -6.76
N GLY A 46 17.38 14.59 -7.93
CA GLY A 46 18.23 15.78 -8.02
C GLY A 46 17.51 17.11 -7.78
N ARG A 47 16.16 17.11 -7.72
CA ARG A 47 15.34 18.33 -7.66
C ARG A 47 14.39 18.36 -6.46
N MET A 48 14.07 17.19 -5.89
CA MET A 48 13.08 17.02 -4.83
C MET A 48 13.66 16.18 -3.70
N GLY A 49 13.37 16.56 -2.46
CA GLY A 49 13.65 15.73 -1.29
C GLY A 49 12.55 14.70 -1.03
N ALA A 50 12.87 13.62 -0.30
CA ALA A 50 11.92 12.57 0.06
C ALA A 50 10.66 13.12 0.75
N ASN A 51 10.79 14.05 1.71
CA ASN A 51 9.66 14.64 2.41
C ASN A 51 8.70 15.41 1.49
N ALA A 52 9.22 16.03 0.42
CA ALA A 52 8.37 16.70 -0.57
C ALA A 52 7.60 15.68 -1.43
N ALA A 53 8.21 14.52 -1.71
CA ALA A 53 7.53 13.41 -2.39
C ALA A 53 6.41 12.82 -1.51
N THR A 54 6.64 12.62 -0.20
CA THR A 54 5.60 12.22 0.76
C THR A 54 4.46 13.25 0.84
N GLY A 55 4.78 14.56 0.76
CA GLY A 55 3.77 15.61 0.69
C GLY A 55 2.89 15.53 -0.56
N LEU A 56 3.49 15.26 -1.73
CA LEU A 56 2.75 15.04 -2.98
C LEU A 56 1.90 13.78 -2.92
N ASP A 57 2.42 12.72 -2.34
CA ASP A 57 1.71 11.48 -2.11
C ASP A 57 0.42 11.72 -1.31
N LEU A 58 0.52 12.41 -0.17
CA LEU A 58 -0.64 12.81 0.63
C LEU A 58 -1.65 13.64 -0.19
N ILE A 59 -1.19 14.59 -1.01
CA ILE A 59 -2.07 15.40 -1.86
C ILE A 59 -2.85 14.51 -2.83
N PHE A 60 -2.21 13.56 -3.50
CA PHE A 60 -2.89 12.63 -4.41
C PHE A 60 -3.90 11.76 -3.66
N GLY A 61 -3.56 11.24 -2.47
CA GLY A 61 -4.47 10.46 -1.65
C GLY A 61 -5.70 11.23 -1.18
N VAL A 62 -5.52 12.46 -0.70
CA VAL A 62 -6.63 13.33 -0.31
C VAL A 62 -7.48 13.72 -1.52
N ALA A 63 -6.86 14.09 -2.64
CA ALA A 63 -7.56 14.41 -3.87
C ALA A 63 -8.39 13.22 -4.37
N ALA A 64 -7.88 12.01 -4.27
CA ALA A 64 -8.62 10.79 -4.60
C ALA A 64 -9.89 10.65 -3.75
N ALA A 65 -9.78 10.80 -2.42
CA ALA A 65 -10.92 10.72 -1.52
C ALA A 65 -11.97 11.82 -1.82
N VAL A 66 -11.53 13.05 -2.06
CA VAL A 66 -12.42 14.16 -2.42
C VAL A 66 -13.13 13.89 -3.75
N LEU A 67 -12.43 13.44 -4.77
CA LEU A 67 -13.03 13.13 -6.08
C LEU A 67 -14.05 12.02 -5.98
N VAL A 68 -13.80 10.98 -5.17
CA VAL A 68 -14.76 9.90 -4.91
C VAL A 68 -16.01 10.45 -4.21
N LEU A 69 -15.86 11.32 -3.20
CA LEU A 69 -17.00 11.95 -2.52
C LEU A 69 -17.81 12.87 -3.43
N LEU A 70 -17.17 13.49 -4.42
CA LEU A 70 -17.81 14.32 -5.44
C LEU A 70 -18.38 13.50 -6.61
N ASP A 71 -18.46 12.20 -6.48
CA ASP A 71 -18.98 11.25 -7.48
C ASP A 71 -18.18 11.23 -8.81
N HIS A 72 -16.92 11.66 -8.78
CA HIS A 72 -15.97 11.60 -9.88
C HIS A 72 -15.06 10.36 -9.76
N TRP A 73 -15.64 9.18 -9.75
CA TRP A 73 -14.93 7.94 -9.39
C TRP A 73 -13.77 7.60 -10.31
N LEU A 74 -13.89 7.77 -11.61
CA LEU A 74 -12.77 7.52 -12.55
C LEU A 74 -11.57 8.44 -12.30
N TRP A 75 -11.81 9.72 -12.00
CA TRP A 75 -10.73 10.63 -11.62
C TRP A 75 -10.15 10.27 -10.25
N GLY A 76 -10.99 9.81 -9.33
CA GLY A 76 -10.55 9.24 -8.06
C GLY A 76 -9.60 8.05 -8.27
N VAL A 77 -9.93 7.14 -9.19
CA VAL A 77 -9.06 6.01 -9.56
C VAL A 77 -7.70 6.48 -10.07
N VAL A 78 -7.66 7.50 -10.94
CA VAL A 78 -6.38 8.06 -11.42
C VAL A 78 -5.54 8.58 -10.25
N MET A 79 -6.15 9.30 -9.31
CA MET A 79 -5.44 9.83 -8.14
C MET A 79 -4.99 8.72 -7.19
N ILE A 80 -5.77 7.64 -7.00
CA ILE A 80 -5.35 6.46 -6.22
C ILE A 80 -4.10 5.82 -6.82
N GLN A 81 -4.02 5.69 -8.16
CA GLN A 81 -2.85 5.12 -8.81
C GLN A 81 -1.62 6.04 -8.68
N LEU A 82 -1.81 7.36 -8.80
CA LEU A 82 -0.73 8.33 -8.55
C LEU A 82 -0.24 8.26 -7.11
N PHE A 83 -1.15 8.20 -6.12
CA PHE A 83 -0.82 7.96 -4.72
C PHE A 83 0.06 6.71 -4.57
N GLY A 84 -0.36 5.53 -5.07
CA GLY A 84 0.42 4.31 -4.96
C GLY A 84 1.80 4.37 -5.64
N ILE A 85 1.95 5.13 -6.74
CA ILE A 85 3.25 5.35 -7.39
C ILE A 85 4.14 6.25 -6.53
N PHE A 86 3.61 7.37 -6.03
CA PHE A 86 4.40 8.35 -5.28
C PHE A 86 4.76 7.88 -3.88
N SER A 87 3.95 7.03 -3.25
CA SER A 87 4.30 6.30 -2.03
C SER A 87 5.54 5.38 -2.20
N CYS A 88 5.87 5.00 -3.44
CA CYS A 88 7.13 4.34 -3.72
C CYS A 88 8.27 5.33 -3.96
N VAL A 89 7.98 6.50 -4.57
CA VAL A 89 8.96 7.50 -5.01
C VAL A 89 9.72 8.11 -3.84
N ASP A 90 9.05 8.45 -2.73
CA ASP A 90 9.68 9.08 -1.57
C ASP A 90 10.78 8.20 -0.95
N GLY A 91 10.48 6.93 -0.72
CA GLY A 91 11.45 5.97 -0.20
C GLY A 91 12.59 5.68 -1.20
N GLU A 92 12.31 5.71 -2.50
CA GLU A 92 13.34 5.57 -3.54
C GLU A 92 14.25 6.79 -3.58
N ILE A 93 13.71 8.02 -3.54
CA ILE A 93 14.48 9.26 -3.44
C ILE A 93 15.35 9.26 -2.18
N ALA A 94 14.80 8.86 -1.02
CA ALA A 94 15.57 8.76 0.22
C ALA A 94 16.78 7.83 0.08
N ARG A 95 16.62 6.69 -0.62
CA ARG A 95 17.70 5.73 -0.88
C ARG A 95 18.73 6.29 -1.86
N ILE A 96 18.30 6.92 -2.95
CA ILE A 96 19.20 7.55 -3.95
C ILE A 96 20.04 8.64 -3.28
N GLN A 97 19.42 9.46 -2.42
CA GLN A 97 20.10 10.56 -1.72
C GLN A 97 20.90 10.09 -0.48
N GLY A 98 20.84 8.80 -0.12
CA GLY A 98 21.49 8.29 1.11
C GLY A 98 20.92 8.92 2.41
N ARG A 99 19.70 9.40 2.40
CA ARG A 99 19.03 10.15 3.49
C ARG A 99 17.84 9.43 4.09
N SER A 100 17.84 8.11 4.08
CA SER A 100 16.80 7.33 4.77
C SER A 100 16.79 7.65 6.28
N SER A 101 15.64 7.99 6.84
CA SER A 101 15.49 8.40 8.22
C SER A 101 14.31 7.70 8.91
N ARG A 102 14.39 7.54 10.24
CA ARG A 102 13.29 6.99 11.05
C ARG A 102 12.04 7.87 11.01
N ILE A 103 12.22 9.19 10.90
CA ILE A 103 11.10 10.14 10.79
C ILE A 103 10.42 9.98 9.43
N GLY A 104 11.18 9.79 8.34
CA GLY A 104 10.62 9.52 7.01
C GLY A 104 9.79 8.24 7.00
N ASP A 105 10.29 7.15 7.54
CA ASP A 105 9.57 5.86 7.67
C ASP A 105 8.29 5.99 8.52
N PHE A 106 8.33 6.81 9.59
CA PHE A 106 7.15 7.10 10.41
C PHE A 106 6.09 7.91 9.63
N LEU A 107 6.51 8.99 8.94
CA LEU A 107 5.60 9.84 8.16
C LEU A 107 4.97 9.08 7.00
N ASP A 108 5.74 8.30 6.25
CA ASP A 108 5.29 7.42 5.17
C ASP A 108 4.19 6.47 5.69
N THR A 109 4.47 5.74 6.78
CA THR A 109 3.48 4.85 7.39
C THR A 109 2.22 5.59 7.82
N LEU A 110 2.34 6.78 8.42
CA LEU A 110 1.19 7.56 8.88
C LEU A 110 0.36 8.08 7.70
N THR A 111 1.02 8.58 6.66
CA THR A 111 0.38 9.07 5.43
C THR A 111 -0.44 7.95 4.78
N ASP A 112 0.14 6.76 4.62
CA ASP A 112 -0.55 5.58 4.11
C ASP A 112 -1.84 5.28 4.88
N ARG A 113 -1.78 5.34 6.22
CA ARG A 113 -2.96 5.02 7.07
C ARG A 113 -4.04 6.08 6.96
N VAL A 114 -3.64 7.36 6.96
CA VAL A 114 -4.59 8.48 6.81
C VAL A 114 -5.28 8.40 5.44
N VAL A 115 -4.53 8.19 4.37
CA VAL A 115 -5.11 8.09 3.02
C VAL A 115 -6.01 6.86 2.89
N GLU A 116 -5.61 5.69 3.40
CA GLU A 116 -6.43 4.48 3.37
C GLU A 116 -7.76 4.68 4.14
N LEU A 117 -7.72 5.34 5.31
CA LEU A 117 -8.92 5.70 6.08
C LEU A 117 -9.83 6.63 5.28
N LEU A 118 -9.28 7.70 4.70
CA LEU A 118 -10.04 8.68 3.93
C LEU A 118 -10.68 8.06 2.68
N LEU A 119 -9.94 7.23 1.95
CA LEU A 119 -10.41 6.57 0.74
C LEU A 119 -11.52 5.57 1.02
N VAL A 120 -11.33 4.65 1.98
CA VAL A 120 -12.37 3.67 2.32
C VAL A 120 -13.60 4.38 2.87
N GLY A 121 -13.43 5.42 3.70
CA GLY A 121 -14.52 6.26 4.17
C GLY A 121 -15.26 6.94 3.01
N ALA A 122 -14.54 7.60 2.11
CA ALA A 122 -15.11 8.28 0.94
C ALA A 122 -15.90 7.29 0.05
N ILE A 123 -15.33 6.12 -0.24
CA ILE A 123 -15.98 5.06 -1.02
C ILE A 123 -17.27 4.61 -0.33
N ALA A 124 -17.23 4.34 0.98
CA ALA A 124 -18.38 3.86 1.72
C ALA A 124 -19.52 4.91 1.76
N PHE A 125 -19.20 6.20 1.95
CA PHE A 125 -20.18 7.28 1.93
C PHE A 125 -20.77 7.51 0.53
N SER A 126 -19.92 7.64 -0.50
CA SER A 126 -20.38 7.84 -1.87
C SER A 126 -21.22 6.66 -2.37
N LEU A 127 -20.83 5.43 -2.06
CA LEU A 127 -21.57 4.23 -2.42
C LEU A 127 -22.92 4.15 -1.69
N ARG A 128 -22.97 4.50 -0.39
CA ARG A 128 -24.20 4.58 0.39
C ARG A 128 -25.18 5.56 -0.24
N ASP A 129 -24.70 6.73 -0.65
CA ASP A 129 -25.55 7.76 -1.24
C ASP A 129 -26.05 7.36 -2.63
N ARG A 130 -25.20 6.71 -3.45
CA ARG A 130 -25.58 6.21 -4.80
C ARG A 130 -26.56 5.04 -4.73
N MET A 131 -26.45 4.14 -3.76
CA MET A 131 -27.32 2.97 -3.61
C MET A 131 -28.51 3.18 -2.66
N GLU A 132 -28.51 4.27 -1.89
CA GLU A 132 -29.45 4.51 -0.78
C GLU A 132 -29.45 3.35 0.25
N ASP A 133 -28.31 2.62 0.38
CA ASP A 133 -28.17 1.43 1.22
C ASP A 133 -27.11 1.64 2.32
N PRO A 134 -27.48 1.57 3.61
CA PRO A 134 -26.54 1.68 4.71
C PRO A 134 -25.53 0.51 4.79
N ALA A 135 -25.74 -0.59 4.07
CA ALA A 135 -24.83 -1.72 4.01
C ALA A 135 -23.42 -1.30 3.51
N ALA A 136 -23.35 -0.27 2.65
CA ALA A 136 -22.08 0.27 2.17
C ALA A 136 -21.22 0.83 3.32
N LEU A 137 -21.82 1.57 4.26
CA LEU A 137 -21.11 2.06 5.45
C LEU A 137 -20.64 0.90 6.33
N THR A 138 -21.49 -0.09 6.55
CA THR A 138 -21.14 -1.27 7.35
C THR A 138 -19.97 -2.04 6.73
N ALA A 139 -19.98 -2.22 5.41
CA ALA A 139 -18.88 -2.85 4.67
C ALA A 139 -17.57 -2.05 4.77
N GLY A 140 -17.64 -0.71 4.64
CA GLY A 140 -16.50 0.19 4.80
C GLY A 140 -15.91 0.11 6.20
N PHE A 141 -16.73 0.19 7.26
CA PHE A 141 -16.26 0.04 8.64
C PHE A 141 -15.68 -1.35 8.92
N ALA A 142 -16.29 -2.42 8.39
CA ALA A 142 -15.75 -3.76 8.49
C ALA A 142 -14.36 -3.86 7.83
N LEU A 143 -14.20 -3.31 6.63
CA LEU A 143 -12.91 -3.27 5.95
C LEU A 143 -11.86 -2.49 6.76
N LEU A 144 -12.19 -1.30 7.25
CA LEU A 144 -11.29 -0.49 8.08
C LEU A 144 -10.86 -1.23 9.34
N GLY A 145 -11.79 -1.92 10.02
CA GLY A 145 -11.48 -2.75 11.18
C GLY A 145 -10.48 -3.86 10.86
N GLY A 146 -10.70 -4.60 9.78
CA GLY A 146 -9.80 -5.66 9.31
C GLY A 146 -8.41 -5.14 8.94
N VAL A 147 -8.35 -4.02 8.23
CA VAL A 147 -7.10 -3.33 7.86
C VAL A 147 -6.35 -2.87 9.11
N PHE A 148 -7.04 -2.27 10.07
CA PHE A 148 -6.45 -1.84 11.34
C PHE A 148 -5.80 -3.01 12.09
N LEU A 149 -6.47 -4.15 12.18
CA LEU A 149 -5.92 -5.36 12.81
C LEU A 149 -4.68 -5.87 12.08
N LEU A 150 -4.71 -5.93 10.75
CA LEU A 150 -3.57 -6.37 9.93
C LEU A 150 -2.36 -5.46 10.11
N THR A 151 -2.57 -4.14 10.06
CA THR A 151 -1.47 -3.16 10.17
C THR A 151 -0.89 -3.16 11.57
N THR A 152 -1.75 -3.13 12.60
CA THR A 152 -1.31 -3.22 14.00
C THR A 152 -0.51 -4.50 14.26
N SER A 153 -0.94 -5.65 13.70
CA SER A 153 -0.19 -6.91 13.84
C SER A 153 1.19 -6.85 13.18
N SER A 154 1.32 -6.17 12.02
CA SER A 154 2.61 -5.98 11.34
C SER A 154 3.56 -5.10 12.15
N GLU A 155 3.05 -3.98 12.70
CA GLU A 155 3.85 -3.07 13.52
C GLU A 155 4.25 -3.70 14.87
N LYS A 156 3.35 -4.46 15.49
CA LYS A 156 3.68 -5.21 16.71
C LYS A 156 4.71 -6.30 16.45
N PHE A 157 4.63 -6.99 15.32
CA PHE A 157 5.65 -7.94 14.91
C PHE A 157 7.00 -7.24 14.72
N ARG A 158 7.03 -6.12 13.98
CA ARG A 158 8.22 -5.32 13.75
C ARG A 158 8.86 -4.84 15.06
N SER A 159 8.05 -4.38 16.00
CA SER A 159 8.50 -3.95 17.32
C SER A 159 9.10 -5.10 18.15
N ALA A 160 8.46 -6.29 18.11
CA ALA A 160 8.89 -7.44 18.92
C ALA A 160 10.16 -8.12 18.39
N TRP A 161 10.26 -8.28 17.08
CA TRP A 161 11.38 -9.02 16.44
C TRP A 161 12.41 -8.12 15.75
N GLN A 162 12.24 -6.79 15.78
CA GLN A 162 13.14 -5.80 15.16
C GLN A 162 13.35 -6.06 13.65
N MET A 163 12.39 -6.70 12.99
CA MET A 163 12.41 -7.02 11.57
C MET A 163 11.01 -6.87 10.97
N GLY A 164 10.95 -6.54 9.67
CA GLY A 164 9.67 -6.48 8.95
C GLY A 164 8.99 -7.84 8.90
N TYR A 165 7.66 -7.86 8.99
CA TYR A 165 6.90 -9.12 8.85
C TYR A 165 7.07 -9.68 7.42
N PRO A 166 7.55 -10.93 7.24
CA PRO A 166 7.90 -11.51 5.95
C PRO A 166 6.64 -12.01 5.19
N LYS A 167 5.81 -11.08 4.72
CA LYS A 167 4.51 -11.34 4.07
C LYS A 167 4.63 -12.32 2.91
N ARG A 168 5.55 -12.10 1.97
CA ARG A 168 5.71 -12.95 0.77
C ARG A 168 6.11 -14.39 1.10
N ARG A 169 6.84 -14.60 2.18
CA ARG A 169 7.28 -15.94 2.60
C ARG A 169 6.18 -16.71 3.31
N LEU A 170 5.43 -16.04 4.18
CA LEU A 170 4.45 -16.68 5.07
C LEU A 170 3.02 -16.61 4.54
N GLU A 171 2.64 -15.55 3.83
CA GLU A 171 1.27 -15.28 3.37
C GLU A 171 1.17 -15.26 1.83
N LYS A 172 1.65 -16.32 1.15
CA LYS A 172 1.74 -16.34 -0.32
C LYS A 172 0.43 -16.02 -1.04
N LEU A 173 -0.70 -16.57 -0.60
CA LEU A 173 -2.01 -16.34 -1.21
C LEU A 173 -2.55 -14.92 -0.91
N PHE A 174 -2.49 -14.49 0.35
CA PHE A 174 -2.95 -13.16 0.75
C PHE A 174 -2.05 -12.04 0.23
N GLY A 175 -0.75 -12.32 0.03
CA GLY A 175 0.21 -11.38 -0.55
C GLY A 175 -0.13 -10.94 -1.98
N LEU A 176 -0.92 -11.74 -2.71
CA LEU A 176 -1.39 -11.39 -4.06
C LEU A 176 -2.55 -10.38 -4.01
N PHE A 177 -3.51 -10.53 -3.09
CA PHE A 177 -4.80 -9.85 -3.18
C PHE A 177 -5.12 -8.87 -2.04
N CYS A 178 -4.62 -9.10 -0.81
CA CYS A 178 -5.13 -8.38 0.36
C CYS A 178 -4.11 -7.98 1.42
N SER A 179 -2.88 -8.49 1.36
CA SER A 179 -1.90 -8.33 2.45
C SER A 179 -1.23 -6.95 2.46
N GLY A 180 -1.17 -6.27 1.33
CA GLY A 180 -0.59 -4.93 1.17
C GLY A 180 -1.65 -3.85 0.96
N SER A 181 -1.34 -2.59 1.33
CA SER A 181 -2.17 -1.43 1.00
C SER A 181 -2.31 -1.26 -0.52
N ASP A 182 -1.23 -1.43 -1.25
CA ASP A 182 -1.15 -1.36 -2.71
C ASP A 182 -2.09 -2.33 -3.43
N SER A 183 -2.16 -3.60 -2.99
CA SER A 183 -3.08 -4.59 -3.56
C SER A 183 -4.54 -4.24 -3.28
N ARG A 184 -4.85 -3.76 -2.06
CA ARG A 184 -6.20 -3.31 -1.71
C ARG A 184 -6.62 -2.08 -2.50
N LEU A 185 -5.73 -1.10 -2.63
CA LEU A 185 -5.99 0.10 -3.43
C LEU A 185 -6.21 -0.22 -4.91
N LEU A 186 -5.48 -1.20 -5.45
CA LEU A 186 -5.75 -1.69 -6.80
C LEU A 186 -7.15 -2.31 -6.91
N MET A 187 -7.54 -3.19 -5.98
CA MET A 187 -8.87 -3.79 -5.99
C MET A 187 -9.97 -2.74 -5.85
N LEU A 188 -9.80 -1.75 -4.95
CA LEU A 188 -10.74 -0.65 -4.80
C LEU A 188 -10.82 0.22 -6.07
N SER A 189 -9.69 0.45 -6.75
CA SER A 189 -9.67 1.15 -8.04
C SER A 189 -10.45 0.40 -9.11
N ILE A 190 -10.29 -0.92 -9.19
CA ILE A 190 -11.06 -1.78 -10.11
C ILE A 190 -12.56 -1.71 -9.75
N GLY A 191 -12.88 -1.82 -8.46
CA GLY A 191 -14.26 -1.72 -7.98
C GLY A 191 -14.93 -0.40 -8.35
N LEU A 192 -14.25 0.72 -8.10
CA LEU A 192 -14.73 2.06 -8.47
C LEU A 192 -14.92 2.19 -9.98
N ALA A 193 -13.91 1.79 -10.78
CA ALA A 193 -13.98 1.90 -12.23
C ALA A 193 -15.11 1.05 -12.84
N VAL A 194 -15.26 -0.19 -12.40
CA VAL A 194 -16.33 -1.09 -12.87
C VAL A 194 -17.68 -0.53 -12.49
N SER A 195 -17.87 -0.12 -11.24
CA SER A 195 -19.16 0.41 -10.77
C SER A 195 -19.52 1.75 -11.40
N ASP A 196 -18.54 2.59 -11.74
CA ASP A 196 -18.78 3.85 -12.46
C ASP A 196 -19.20 3.59 -13.91
N LEU A 197 -18.50 2.69 -14.59
CA LEU A 197 -18.78 2.35 -15.99
C LEU A 197 -20.09 1.57 -16.18
N THR A 198 -20.49 0.74 -15.22
CA THR A 198 -21.74 -0.03 -15.28
C THR A 198 -22.93 0.73 -14.70
N GLY A 199 -22.70 1.79 -13.92
CA GLY A 199 -23.74 2.51 -13.17
C GLY A 199 -24.29 1.70 -11.98
N ASP A 200 -23.69 0.53 -11.66
CA ASP A 200 -24.14 -0.36 -10.58
C ASP A 200 -23.10 -0.44 -9.45
N GLY A 201 -23.53 -0.04 -8.25
CA GLY A 201 -22.71 -0.08 -7.04
C GLY A 201 -22.57 -1.47 -6.40
N LEU A 202 -23.36 -2.46 -6.81
CA LEU A 202 -23.37 -3.79 -6.18
C LEU A 202 -22.02 -4.49 -6.25
N PHE A 203 -21.32 -4.37 -7.38
CA PHE A 203 -19.99 -4.96 -7.50
C PHE A 203 -19.01 -4.40 -6.45
N LEU A 204 -18.99 -3.08 -6.27
CA LEU A 204 -18.13 -2.42 -5.29
C LEU A 204 -18.53 -2.79 -3.86
N LEU A 205 -19.84 -2.89 -3.56
CA LEU A 205 -20.34 -3.31 -2.26
C LEU A 205 -19.86 -4.73 -1.91
N TRP A 206 -20.02 -5.68 -2.83
CA TRP A 206 -19.54 -7.05 -2.61
C TRP A 206 -18.03 -7.11 -2.50
N LEU A 207 -17.31 -6.28 -3.26
CA LEU A 207 -15.85 -6.19 -3.16
C LEU A 207 -15.41 -5.66 -1.80
N LEU A 208 -16.08 -4.66 -1.22
CA LEU A 208 -15.80 -4.17 0.14
C LEU A 208 -15.96 -5.30 1.17
N TRP A 209 -17.05 -6.07 1.10
CA TRP A 209 -17.27 -7.21 1.98
C TRP A 209 -16.22 -8.31 1.78
N ALA A 210 -15.87 -8.63 0.54
CA ALA A 210 -14.84 -9.62 0.24
C ALA A 210 -13.47 -9.21 0.79
N LEU A 211 -13.08 -7.94 0.61
CA LEU A 211 -11.84 -7.40 1.15
C LEU A 211 -11.83 -7.36 2.67
N ALA A 212 -12.97 -7.01 3.30
CA ALA A 212 -13.11 -7.06 4.75
C ALA A 212 -12.94 -8.50 5.27
N ALA A 213 -13.68 -9.45 4.71
CA ALA A 213 -13.57 -10.86 5.08
C ALA A 213 -12.14 -11.40 4.91
N ALA A 214 -11.50 -11.09 3.77
CA ALA A 214 -10.12 -11.48 3.51
C ALA A 214 -9.14 -10.86 4.51
N ALA A 215 -9.35 -9.60 4.94
CA ALA A 215 -8.51 -8.95 5.94
C ALA A 215 -8.62 -9.64 7.32
N TYR A 216 -9.83 -9.98 7.78
CA TYR A 216 -10.02 -10.70 9.03
C TYR A 216 -9.45 -12.12 8.97
N VAL A 217 -9.70 -12.86 7.89
CA VAL A 217 -9.14 -14.21 7.70
C VAL A 217 -7.62 -14.16 7.69
N ASN A 218 -7.03 -13.22 6.95
CA ASN A 218 -5.59 -13.03 6.91
C ASN A 218 -5.02 -12.70 8.30
N PHE A 219 -5.70 -11.85 9.07
CA PHE A 219 -5.29 -11.52 10.44
C PHE A 219 -5.26 -12.78 11.33
N LEU A 220 -6.28 -13.63 11.27
CA LEU A 220 -6.32 -14.88 12.05
C LEU A 220 -5.21 -15.86 11.59
N VAL A 221 -5.02 -16.02 10.29
CA VAL A 221 -3.96 -16.85 9.72
C VAL A 221 -2.59 -16.33 10.16
N ARG A 222 -2.38 -15.02 10.15
CA ARG A 222 -1.13 -14.38 10.60
C ARG A 222 -0.81 -14.70 12.06
N ILE A 223 -1.80 -14.61 12.95
CA ILE A 223 -1.61 -15.00 14.36
C ILE A 223 -1.13 -16.45 14.44
N GLY A 224 -1.79 -17.36 13.74
CA GLY A 224 -1.41 -18.78 13.72
C GLY A 224 0.00 -19.01 13.17
N LEU A 225 0.38 -18.31 12.09
CA LEU A 225 1.71 -18.40 11.48
C LEU A 225 2.80 -17.87 12.40
N VAL A 226 2.58 -16.70 13.00
CA VAL A 226 3.52 -16.11 13.97
C VAL A 226 3.71 -17.03 15.15
N TYR A 227 2.62 -17.54 15.73
CA TYR A 227 2.68 -18.46 16.85
C TYR A 227 3.45 -19.73 16.50
N ARG A 228 3.20 -20.33 15.32
CA ARG A 228 3.84 -21.56 14.87
C ARG A 228 5.33 -21.38 14.59
N HIS A 229 5.73 -20.30 13.92
CA HIS A 229 7.10 -20.13 13.43
C HIS A 229 8.04 -19.44 14.42
N PHE A 230 7.50 -18.58 15.30
CA PHE A 230 8.31 -17.74 16.17
C PHE A 230 8.23 -18.14 17.66
N ARG A 231 7.34 -19.06 18.04
CA ARG A 231 7.28 -19.59 19.41
C ARG A 231 8.56 -20.33 19.84
N ALA A 232 9.19 -21.05 18.92
CA ALA A 232 10.38 -21.86 19.20
C ALA A 232 11.68 -21.05 19.25
N GLY A 233 11.65 -19.79 18.81
CA GLY A 233 12.81 -18.90 18.73
C GLY A 233 12.75 -17.71 19.71
N ASP A 234 12.15 -17.89 20.89
CA ASP A 234 12.19 -16.85 21.91
C ASP A 234 13.60 -16.78 22.50
N PRO A 235 14.40 -15.74 22.13
CA PRO A 235 15.79 -15.62 22.62
C PRO A 235 15.87 -15.34 24.13
N THR A 236 14.72 -15.15 24.81
CA THR A 236 14.67 -14.94 26.27
C THR A 236 14.62 -16.25 27.05
N LYS A 237 14.60 -17.40 26.36
CA LYS A 237 14.53 -18.75 26.99
C LYS A 237 15.83 -19.56 26.87
N SER A 238 16.94 -18.95 26.44
CA SER A 238 18.29 -19.53 26.49
C SER A 238 19.10 -18.97 27.62
#